data_961fd20167ba54f40112c4b7ade65919
#
_entry.id   961fd20167ba54f40112c4b7ade65919
#
_cell.length_a   1.000
_cell.length_b   1.000
_cell.length_c   1.000
_cell.angle_alpha   90.00
_cell.angle_beta   90.00
_cell.angle_gamma   90.00
#
_symmetry.space_group_name_H-M   'P 1'
#
loop_
_entity.id
_entity.type
_entity.pdbx_description
1 polymer ?
#
loop_
_entity_poly.entity_id
_entity_poly.type
_entity_poly.pdbx_seq_one_letter_code
_entity_poly.pdbx_strand_id
1 'polypeptide(L)'
;MTCASQTNGYVLDPLGHIYPCWEVVGNPKHLEGQYTKLGVTWNESVLSKWKDIDISKRKECSNCKYALLCGGGCPYHYLEGKNINCIIFRKLFSAIARKAYNSVNLKLK
;
A
#
# COMPACT_ATOMS: atom_id res chain seq x y z
N MET A 1 -6.91 0.43 -4.60
CA MET A 1 -6.63 -0.81 -3.84
C MET A 1 -6.07 -0.41 -2.49
N THR A 2 -6.69 -0.83 -1.41
CA THR A 2 -6.26 -0.49 -0.05
C THR A 2 -5.34 -1.59 0.47
N CYS A 3 -4.15 -1.22 0.90
CA CYS A 3 -3.19 -2.16 1.47
C CYS A 3 -3.51 -2.41 2.96
N ALA A 4 -3.31 -3.63 3.44
CA ALA A 4 -3.53 -4.00 4.85
C ALA A 4 -2.73 -3.13 5.83
N SER A 5 -1.53 -2.68 5.44
CA SER A 5 -0.72 -1.77 6.25
C SER A 5 -1.38 -0.41 6.55
N GLN A 6 -2.37 -0.02 5.76
CA GLN A 6 -3.15 1.21 5.94
C GLN A 6 -4.44 0.99 6.73
N THR A 7 -4.82 -0.25 7.00
CA THR A 7 -6.10 -0.65 7.60
C THR A 7 -5.93 -1.58 8.81
N ASN A 8 -4.98 -1.33 9.68
CA ASN A 8 -4.73 -2.15 10.87
C ASN A 8 -4.32 -3.61 10.59
N GLY A 9 -3.75 -3.88 9.43
CA GLY A 9 -3.08 -5.15 9.16
C GLY A 9 -1.64 -5.11 9.65
N TYR A 10 -1.24 -6.13 10.40
CA TYR A 10 0.10 -6.22 10.99
C TYR A 10 0.71 -7.59 10.73
N VAL A 11 2.03 -7.64 10.69
CA VAL A 11 2.82 -8.89 10.64
C VAL A 11 3.55 -9.04 11.97
N LEU A 12 3.34 -10.15 12.64
CA LEU A 12 3.99 -10.48 13.90
C LEU A 12 5.06 -11.53 13.65
N ASP A 13 6.28 -11.27 14.09
CA ASP A 13 7.34 -12.25 14.02
C ASP A 13 7.42 -13.09 15.33
N PRO A 14 8.09 -14.26 15.30
CA PRO A 14 8.24 -15.09 16.50
C PRO A 14 9.08 -14.47 17.61
N LEU A 15 9.81 -13.39 17.33
CA LEU A 15 10.69 -12.70 18.27
C LEU A 15 9.98 -11.60 19.07
N GLY A 16 8.68 -11.41 18.83
CA GLY A 16 7.89 -10.40 19.53
C GLY A 16 7.85 -9.04 18.85
N HIS A 17 8.18 -8.96 17.58
CA HIS A 17 8.16 -7.72 16.80
C HIS A 17 6.90 -7.60 15.95
N ILE A 18 6.47 -6.36 15.73
CA ILE A 18 5.30 -6.01 14.91
C ILE A 18 5.76 -5.13 13.75
N TYR A 19 5.40 -5.52 12.54
CA TYR A 19 5.72 -4.81 11.30
C TYR A 19 4.46 -4.49 10.50
N PRO A 20 4.46 -3.41 9.70
CA PRO A 20 3.31 -3.04 8.86
C PRO A 20 3.12 -3.93 7.64
N CYS A 21 4.19 -4.58 7.17
CA CYS A 21 4.22 -5.34 5.93
C CYS A 21 5.30 -6.42 5.99
N TRP A 22 5.07 -7.54 5.33
CA TRP A 22 6.05 -8.63 5.26
C TRP A 22 7.37 -8.25 4.56
N GLU A 23 7.33 -7.31 3.60
CA GLU A 23 8.52 -6.83 2.90
C GLU A 23 9.56 -6.21 3.83
N VAL A 24 9.13 -5.75 5.00
CA VAL A 24 9.99 -5.06 5.97
C VAL A 24 10.27 -5.85 7.23
N VAL A 25 9.83 -7.10 7.30
CA VAL A 25 10.11 -7.97 8.45
C VAL A 25 11.61 -8.15 8.62
N GLY A 26 12.09 -7.96 9.85
CA GLY A 26 13.51 -8.00 10.18
C GLY A 26 14.25 -6.68 9.97
N ASN A 27 13.63 -5.66 9.40
CA ASN A 27 14.23 -4.33 9.24
C ASN A 27 13.84 -3.42 10.42
N PRO A 28 14.77 -3.09 11.34
CA PRO A 28 14.44 -2.28 12.53
C PRO A 28 13.96 -0.86 12.20
N LYS A 29 14.26 -0.35 11.00
CA LYS A 29 13.78 0.96 10.54
C LYS A 29 12.25 1.01 10.40
N HIS A 30 11.61 -0.14 10.19
CA HIS A 30 10.17 -0.26 10.02
C HIS A 30 9.49 -1.03 11.16
N LEU A 31 10.16 -1.17 12.30
CA LEU A 31 9.60 -1.80 13.47
C LEU A 31 8.51 -0.90 14.09
N GLU A 32 7.25 -1.28 13.95
CA GLU A 32 6.10 -0.53 14.46
C GLU A 32 5.83 -0.77 15.93
N GLY A 33 6.23 -1.92 16.47
CA GLY A 33 5.97 -2.24 17.85
C GLY A 33 6.55 -3.57 18.29
N GLN A 34 6.29 -3.88 19.53
CA GLN A 34 6.68 -5.14 20.19
C GLN A 34 5.50 -5.70 20.96
N TYR A 35 5.37 -7.01 21.00
CA TYR A 35 4.35 -7.69 21.77
C TYR A 35 4.96 -8.66 22.78
N THR A 36 4.33 -8.78 23.93
CA THR A 36 4.67 -9.71 25.02
C THR A 36 3.38 -10.26 25.61
N LYS A 37 3.50 -11.17 26.57
CA LYS A 37 2.35 -11.66 27.36
C LYS A 37 1.65 -10.54 28.15
N LEU A 38 2.33 -9.41 28.39
CA LEU A 38 1.79 -8.28 29.16
C LEU A 38 1.10 -7.22 28.29
N GLY A 39 1.23 -7.32 26.96
CA GLY A 39 0.60 -6.37 26.05
C GLY A 39 1.49 -5.96 24.89
N VAL A 40 1.11 -4.86 24.25
CA VAL A 40 1.76 -4.31 23.06
C VAL A 40 2.32 -2.93 23.36
N THR A 41 3.57 -2.69 22.93
CA THR A 41 4.19 -1.38 22.96
C THR A 41 4.39 -0.90 21.52
N TRP A 42 3.94 0.31 21.19
CA TRP A 42 4.00 0.88 19.86
C TRP A 42 5.15 1.87 19.70
N ASN A 43 5.77 1.85 18.53
CA ASN A 43 6.68 2.88 18.06
C ASN A 43 5.90 3.90 17.22
N GLU A 44 5.39 4.94 17.86
CA GLU A 44 4.49 5.92 17.25
C GLU A 44 5.10 6.62 16.03
N SER A 45 6.40 6.86 16.02
CA SER A 45 7.06 7.53 14.90
C SER A 45 7.04 6.69 13.63
N VAL A 46 7.21 5.38 13.73
CA VAL A 46 7.13 4.46 12.59
C VAL A 46 5.68 4.21 12.21
N LEU A 47 4.82 3.98 13.20
CA LEU A 47 3.39 3.75 13.00
C LEU A 47 2.74 4.91 12.23
N SER A 48 3.00 6.15 12.64
CA SER A 48 2.50 7.36 11.96
C SER A 48 2.98 7.45 10.52
N LYS A 49 4.24 7.17 10.27
CA LYS A 49 4.81 7.17 8.91
C LYS A 49 4.03 6.29 7.94
N TRP A 50 3.66 5.09 8.37
CA TRP A 50 2.92 4.15 7.54
C TRP A 50 1.44 4.51 7.41
N LYS A 51 0.81 4.98 8.49
CA LYS A 51 -0.61 5.38 8.50
C LYS A 51 -0.88 6.69 7.78
N ASP A 52 0.08 7.59 7.73
CA ASP A 52 -0.05 8.88 7.05
C ASP A 52 0.13 8.81 5.52
N ILE A 53 0.38 7.63 4.97
CA ILE A 53 0.44 7.42 3.53
C ILE A 53 -0.98 7.44 2.95
N ASP A 54 -1.40 8.62 2.51
CA ASP A 54 -2.74 8.85 1.98
C ASP A 54 -2.66 9.52 0.60
N ILE A 55 -3.49 9.06 -0.33
CA ILE A 55 -3.57 9.62 -1.68
C ILE A 55 -4.02 11.08 -1.68
N SER A 56 -4.82 11.51 -0.72
CA SER A 56 -5.27 12.90 -0.59
C SER A 56 -4.14 13.86 -0.23
N LYS A 57 -3.11 13.37 0.44
CA LYS A 57 -1.94 14.15 0.86
C LYS A 57 -0.82 14.15 -0.19
N ARG A 58 -0.91 13.33 -1.22
CA ARG A 58 0.10 13.23 -2.28
C ARG A 58 -0.23 14.15 -3.44
N LYS A 59 0.72 15.05 -3.75
CA LYS A 59 0.57 16.02 -4.85
C LYS A 59 0.31 15.33 -6.20
N GLU A 60 0.95 14.21 -6.46
CA GLU A 60 0.80 13.43 -7.69
C GLU A 60 -0.59 12.78 -7.81
N CYS A 61 -1.21 12.47 -6.69
CA CYS A 61 -2.51 11.80 -6.64
C CYS A 61 -3.69 12.78 -6.63
N SER A 62 -3.51 13.98 -6.10
CA SER A 62 -4.59 14.97 -5.95
C SER A 62 -5.24 15.35 -7.29
N ASN A 63 -4.47 15.38 -8.37
CA ASN A 63 -4.94 15.68 -9.72
C ASN A 63 -4.99 14.45 -10.64
N CYS A 64 -4.86 13.25 -10.11
CA CYS A 64 -4.83 12.03 -10.90
C CYS A 64 -6.23 11.44 -11.06
N LYS A 65 -6.70 11.30 -12.30
CA LYS A 65 -8.00 10.68 -12.61
C LYS A 65 -8.13 9.22 -12.16
N TYR A 66 -7.01 8.55 -11.93
CA TYR A 66 -6.98 7.15 -11.48
C TYR A 66 -6.79 6.98 -9.97
N ALA A 67 -6.71 8.08 -9.22
CA ALA A 67 -6.33 8.03 -7.80
C ALA A 67 -7.19 7.08 -6.97
N LEU A 68 -8.51 7.11 -7.15
CA LEU A 68 -9.44 6.26 -6.40
C LEU A 68 -9.36 4.79 -6.81
N LEU A 69 -9.07 4.50 -8.06
CA LEU A 69 -8.89 3.12 -8.55
C LEU A 69 -7.51 2.56 -8.17
N CYS A 70 -6.48 3.38 -8.31
CA CYS A 70 -5.10 3.02 -7.99
C CYS A 70 -4.87 2.89 -6.48
N GLY A 71 -5.48 3.78 -5.68
CA GLY A 71 -5.27 3.82 -4.23
C GLY A 71 -3.84 4.20 -3.82
N GLY A 72 -3.05 4.75 -4.75
CA GLY A 72 -1.68 5.19 -4.48
C GLY A 72 -0.60 4.09 -4.59
N GLY A 73 -0.98 2.85 -4.87
CA GLY A 73 -0.05 1.73 -5.01
C GLY A 73 0.49 1.21 -3.67
N CYS A 74 1.66 0.59 -3.71
CA CYS A 74 2.29 -0.01 -2.54
C CYS A 74 2.89 1.05 -1.61
N PRO A 75 2.49 1.10 -0.32
CA PRO A 75 3.04 2.05 0.65
C PRO A 75 4.56 1.90 0.84
N TYR A 76 5.07 0.69 0.84
CA TYR A 76 6.51 0.43 0.95
C TYR A 76 7.28 1.07 -0.21
N HIS A 77 6.83 0.86 -1.45
CA HIS A 77 7.46 1.49 -2.61
C HIS A 77 7.41 3.02 -2.55
N TYR A 78 6.32 3.58 -2.05
CA TYR A 78 6.23 5.03 -1.86
C TYR A 78 7.24 5.54 -0.84
N LEU A 79 7.39 4.87 0.31
CA LEU A 79 8.38 5.25 1.33
C LEU A 79 9.82 5.13 0.83
N GLU A 80 10.08 4.20 -0.07
CA GLU A 80 11.38 4.03 -0.74
C GLU A 80 11.58 4.97 -1.94
N GLY A 81 10.65 5.89 -2.21
CA GLY A 81 10.72 6.82 -3.32
C GLY A 81 10.48 6.22 -4.70
N LYS A 82 9.85 5.04 -4.77
CA LYS A 82 9.57 4.32 -6.01
C LYS A 82 8.11 4.45 -6.42
N ASN A 83 7.82 5.20 -7.47
CA ASN A 83 6.47 5.40 -8.00
C ASN A 83 6.13 4.48 -9.19
N ILE A 84 6.54 3.22 -9.15
CA ILE A 84 6.37 2.26 -10.24
C ILE A 84 4.88 2.08 -10.61
N ASN A 85 4.00 2.00 -9.62
CA ASN A 85 2.57 1.81 -9.85
C ASN A 85 1.91 2.99 -10.59
N CYS A 86 2.38 4.20 -10.35
CA CYS A 86 1.90 5.40 -11.01
C CYS A 86 2.13 5.33 -12.53
N ILE A 87 3.33 4.91 -12.93
CA ILE A 87 3.71 4.78 -14.35
C ILE A 87 2.91 3.67 -15.02
N ILE A 88 2.83 2.51 -14.38
CA ILE A 88 2.10 1.34 -14.91
C ILE A 88 0.62 1.66 -15.08
N PHE A 89 -0.02 2.23 -14.06
CA PHE A 89 -1.44 2.53 -14.09
C PHE A 89 -1.80 3.54 -15.18
N ARG A 90 -1.05 4.64 -15.28
CA ARG A 90 -1.29 5.67 -16.30
C ARG A 90 -1.08 5.17 -17.72
N LYS A 91 -0.10 4.30 -17.96
CA LYS A 91 0.22 3.80 -19.31
C LYS A 91 -0.64 2.60 -19.72
N LEU A 92 -0.95 1.69 -18.81
CA LEU A 92 -1.54 0.41 -19.15
C LEU A 92 -3.05 0.31 -18.90
N PHE A 93 -3.61 1.14 -18.01
CA PHE A 93 -5.00 1.02 -17.62
C PHE A 93 -5.97 1.08 -18.81
N SER A 94 -5.82 2.06 -19.70
CA SER A 94 -6.72 2.22 -20.87
C SER A 94 -6.69 1.01 -21.79
N ALA A 95 -5.51 0.45 -22.01
CA ALA A 95 -5.35 -0.73 -22.89
C ALA A 95 -5.99 -1.97 -22.26
N ILE A 96 -5.77 -2.17 -20.97
CA ILE A 96 -6.33 -3.31 -20.22
C ILE A 96 -7.86 -3.20 -20.13
N ALA A 97 -8.39 -2.03 -19.82
CA ALA A 97 -9.82 -1.77 -19.74
C ALA A 97 -10.51 -2.00 -21.10
N ARG A 98 -9.91 -1.52 -22.18
CA ARG A 98 -10.42 -1.73 -23.54
C ARG A 98 -10.44 -3.22 -23.91
N LYS A 99 -9.38 -3.94 -23.60
CA LYS A 99 -9.30 -5.39 -23.86
C LYS A 99 -10.36 -6.16 -23.07
N ALA A 100 -10.54 -5.83 -21.79
CA ALA A 100 -11.55 -6.43 -20.93
C ALA A 100 -12.96 -6.15 -21.46
N TYR A 101 -13.27 -4.90 -21.81
CA TYR A 101 -14.56 -4.50 -22.37
C TYR A 101 -14.89 -5.26 -23.67
N ASN A 102 -13.95 -5.34 -24.59
CA ASN A 102 -14.13 -6.07 -25.84
C ASN A 102 -14.35 -7.57 -25.59
N SER A 103 -13.64 -8.14 -24.64
CA SER A 103 -13.79 -9.55 -24.25
C SER A 103 -15.19 -9.86 -23.69
N VAL A 104 -15.76 -8.96 -22.91
CA VAL A 104 -17.11 -9.11 -22.37
C VAL A 104 -18.16 -8.96 -23.49
N ASN A 105 -18.03 -7.97 -24.35
CA ASN A 105 -18.96 -7.75 -25.46
C ASN A 105 -18.99 -8.92 -26.45
N LEU A 106 -17.85 -9.58 -26.71
CA LEU A 106 -17.81 -10.78 -27.56
C LEU A 106 -18.55 -11.97 -26.96
N LYS A 107 -18.62 -12.06 -25.62
CA LYS A 107 -19.36 -13.11 -24.92
C LYS A 107 -20.86 -12.85 -24.86
N LEU A 108 -21.29 -11.60 -24.97
CA LEU A 108 -22.70 -11.19 -24.94
C LEU A 108 -23.36 -11.24 -26.32
N LYS A 109 -22.61 -11.41 -27.38
CA LYS A 109 -23.10 -11.65 -28.75
C LYS A 109 -23.21 -13.14 -29.04
#